data_fac1fbfde7dc5a335e4befd21ffaa4c2
#
_entry.id   fac1fbfde7dc5a335e4befd21ffaa4c2
#
_cell.length_a   1.000
_cell.length_b   1.000
_cell.length_c   1.000
_cell.angle_alpha   90.00
_cell.angle_beta   90.00
_cell.angle_gamma   90.00
#
_symmetry.space_group_name_H-M   'P 1'
#
loop_
_entity.id
_entity.type
_entity.pdbx_description
1 polymer ?
#
loop_
_entity_poly.entity_id
_entity_poly.type
_entity_poly.pdbx_seq_one_letter_code
_entity_poly.pdbx_strand_id
1 'polypeptide(L)'
;MDVIKRDGRKEPFNVKKIIKAVKKAYKACDLPFSDEVKIAIETLFTVGDTIGIEEIQDKVEEILMQDNPALAKAFILYRDKHKRIRDFVKEKQEFIQRYKESNNTANATVDDNSNVGSKNIGILNAEIHKEDNINISRGMVVAKLKELYPKFNAKQYIKDLNNHIIYKHDESSFAGAIAPYCCSITMYPFLTEGLKHIGGLSASPKNLDSFCGMYVNLIFAVASQFAGAVATSEMLIYFDYFCRKEWGNDYYKFPDRKIKVWSGSEHYTIMDEIKQKWQQIIYSINQPAASRGMQSAFVNFSYFDKPFFEGMFEEFYFPDGTQPIWESLSWLQKEFMKWFNAERLKTICTFPVNISAA
;
A
#
# COMPACT_ATOMS: atom_id res chain seq x y z
N MET A 1 -48.65 10.02 15.97
CA MET A 1 -47.75 8.89 15.66
C MET A 1 -46.34 9.41 15.32
N ASP A 2 -45.32 8.86 15.94
CA ASP A 2 -43.93 9.19 15.68
C ASP A 2 -43.23 8.04 14.96
N VAL A 3 -42.19 8.37 14.19
CA VAL A 3 -41.33 7.40 13.50
C VAL A 3 -40.02 7.30 14.23
N ILE A 4 -39.63 6.09 14.60
CA ILE A 4 -38.28 5.79 15.11
C ILE A 4 -37.39 5.58 13.90
N LYS A 5 -36.39 6.49 13.75
CA LYS A 5 -35.38 6.40 12.73
C LYS A 5 -34.34 5.32 13.05
N ARG A 6 -33.49 4.95 12.06
CA ARG A 6 -32.41 3.95 12.23
C ARG A 6 -31.37 4.33 13.27
N ASP A 7 -31.21 5.62 13.53
CA ASP A 7 -30.31 6.18 14.57
C ASP A 7 -31.00 6.37 15.93
N GLY A 8 -32.24 5.85 16.12
CA GLY A 8 -33.00 5.93 17.33
C GLY A 8 -33.75 7.27 17.54
N ARG A 9 -33.54 8.28 16.70
CA ARG A 9 -34.28 9.56 16.81
C ARG A 9 -35.75 9.37 16.48
N LYS A 10 -36.60 10.12 17.19
CA LYS A 10 -38.04 10.19 16.91
C LYS A 10 -38.34 11.42 16.08
N GLU A 11 -39.10 11.24 15.02
CA GLU A 11 -39.63 12.34 14.18
C GLU A 11 -41.15 12.17 13.99
N PRO A 12 -41.91 13.25 13.82
CA PRO A 12 -43.31 13.15 13.45
C PRO A 12 -43.50 12.35 12.17
N PHE A 13 -44.49 11.46 12.17
CA PHE A 13 -44.84 10.67 10.99
C PHE A 13 -45.31 11.57 9.85
N ASN A 14 -44.84 11.31 8.64
CA ASN A 14 -45.23 12.05 7.46
C ASN A 14 -45.47 11.12 6.26
N VAL A 15 -46.73 10.80 6.04
CA VAL A 15 -47.17 9.93 4.93
C VAL A 15 -46.73 10.44 3.56
N LYS A 16 -46.59 11.76 3.36
CA LYS A 16 -46.14 12.34 2.09
C LYS A 16 -44.73 11.88 1.69
N LYS A 17 -43.88 11.61 2.68
CA LYS A 17 -42.52 11.06 2.42
C LYS A 17 -42.60 9.64 1.84
N ILE A 18 -43.54 8.82 2.33
CA ILE A 18 -43.78 7.45 1.85
C ILE A 18 -44.35 7.50 0.43
N ILE A 19 -45.42 8.28 0.21
CA ILE A 19 -46.05 8.44 -1.11
C ILE A 19 -45.01 8.92 -2.13
N LYS A 20 -44.11 9.86 -1.76
CA LYS A 20 -43.06 10.32 -2.65
C LYS A 20 -42.07 9.21 -3.01
N ALA A 21 -41.76 8.31 -2.09
CA ALA A 21 -40.87 7.17 -2.34
C ALA A 21 -41.53 6.14 -3.27
N VAL A 22 -42.78 5.83 -3.02
CA VAL A 22 -43.57 4.91 -3.86
C VAL A 22 -43.79 5.47 -5.28
N LYS A 23 -44.07 6.75 -5.43
CA LYS A 23 -44.16 7.42 -6.77
C LYS A 23 -42.88 7.28 -7.58
N LYS A 24 -41.69 7.25 -6.93
CA LYS A 24 -40.44 7.01 -7.64
C LYS A 24 -40.33 5.58 -8.16
N ALA A 25 -40.88 4.59 -7.44
CA ALA A 25 -40.92 3.21 -7.91
C ALA A 25 -41.86 3.06 -9.13
N TYR A 26 -43.01 3.67 -9.08
CA TYR A 26 -43.93 3.72 -10.24
C TYR A 26 -43.26 4.35 -11.47
N LYS A 27 -42.57 5.49 -11.27
CA LYS A 27 -41.84 6.15 -12.36
C LYS A 27 -40.70 5.27 -12.91
N ALA A 28 -40.04 4.50 -12.08
CA ALA A 28 -38.95 3.59 -12.50
C ALA A 28 -39.48 2.40 -13.32
N CYS A 29 -40.75 2.08 -13.20
CA CYS A 29 -41.42 1.03 -13.96
C CYS A 29 -42.27 1.58 -15.13
N ASP A 30 -42.23 2.88 -15.43
CA ASP A 30 -43.03 3.57 -16.42
C ASP A 30 -44.55 3.34 -16.24
N LEU A 31 -44.99 3.24 -14.97
CA LEU A 31 -46.39 3.03 -14.62
C LEU A 31 -47.04 4.31 -14.08
N PRO A 32 -48.35 4.55 -14.35
CA PRO A 32 -49.10 5.60 -13.71
C PRO A 32 -49.29 5.29 -12.23
N PHE A 33 -49.21 6.32 -11.38
CA PHE A 33 -49.36 6.12 -9.94
C PHE A 33 -50.81 5.75 -9.58
N SER A 34 -50.99 4.63 -8.85
CA SER A 34 -52.27 4.10 -8.43
C SER A 34 -52.86 4.91 -7.27
N ASP A 35 -54.12 5.38 -7.42
CA ASP A 35 -54.85 6.01 -6.34
C ASP A 35 -55.25 4.99 -5.25
N GLU A 36 -55.48 3.73 -5.62
CA GLU A 36 -55.78 2.64 -4.67
C GLU A 36 -54.60 2.39 -3.72
N VAL A 37 -53.38 2.32 -4.24
CA VAL A 37 -52.15 2.19 -3.43
C VAL A 37 -51.96 3.42 -2.55
N LYS A 38 -52.27 4.62 -3.04
CA LYS A 38 -52.22 5.83 -2.23
C LYS A 38 -53.16 5.75 -1.04
N ILE A 39 -54.41 5.38 -1.27
CA ILE A 39 -55.46 5.22 -0.22
C ILE A 39 -55.01 4.13 0.78
N ALA A 40 -54.53 2.98 0.29
CA ALA A 40 -54.04 1.91 1.16
C ALA A 40 -52.91 2.37 2.10
N ILE A 41 -51.94 3.14 1.59
CA ILE A 41 -50.85 3.70 2.39
C ILE A 41 -51.40 4.71 3.41
N GLU A 42 -52.29 5.61 3.01
CA GLU A 42 -52.87 6.62 3.90
C GLU A 42 -53.68 5.97 5.02
N THR A 43 -54.39 4.89 4.74
CA THR A 43 -55.26 4.17 5.71
C THR A 43 -54.42 3.31 6.67
N LEU A 44 -53.36 2.65 6.19
CA LEU A 44 -52.58 1.72 6.96
C LEU A 44 -51.86 2.39 8.16
N PHE A 45 -51.52 3.66 8.06
CA PHE A 45 -50.75 4.40 9.04
C PHE A 45 -51.54 5.40 9.88
N THR A 46 -52.84 5.16 10.06
CA THR A 46 -53.72 6.06 10.86
C THR A 46 -53.70 5.78 12.35
N VAL A 47 -53.22 4.61 12.82
CA VAL A 47 -53.35 4.16 14.20
C VAL A 47 -51.97 3.76 14.78
N GLY A 48 -51.65 4.29 15.97
CA GLY A 48 -50.48 3.91 16.76
C GLY A 48 -49.69 5.11 17.28
N ASP A 49 -48.96 4.92 18.38
CA ASP A 49 -48.14 5.96 19.02
C ASP A 49 -46.75 6.11 18.37
N THR A 50 -46.11 5.00 18.04
CA THR A 50 -44.80 4.98 17.40
C THR A 50 -44.62 3.79 16.45
N ILE A 51 -43.86 3.98 15.36
CA ILE A 51 -43.55 2.93 14.38
C ILE A 51 -42.10 3.02 13.90
N GLY A 52 -41.44 1.87 13.71
CA GLY A 52 -40.07 1.79 13.16
C GLY A 52 -40.05 2.09 11.65
N ILE A 53 -38.95 2.72 11.18
CA ILE A 53 -38.77 3.02 9.74
C ILE A 53 -38.73 1.75 8.89
N GLU A 54 -38.16 0.65 9.41
CA GLU A 54 -38.13 -0.63 8.67
C GLU A 54 -39.53 -1.23 8.57
N GLU A 55 -40.29 -1.22 9.67
CA GLU A 55 -41.67 -1.70 9.68
C GLU A 55 -42.56 -0.94 8.70
N ILE A 56 -42.38 0.38 8.59
CA ILE A 56 -43.07 1.19 7.55
C ILE A 56 -42.73 0.65 6.16
N GLN A 57 -41.47 0.35 5.90
CA GLN A 57 -41.02 -0.10 4.58
C GLN A 57 -41.55 -1.51 4.27
N ASP A 58 -41.57 -2.40 5.24
CA ASP A 58 -42.10 -3.76 5.07
C ASP A 58 -43.61 -3.72 4.77
N LYS A 59 -44.37 -2.92 5.48
CA LYS A 59 -45.81 -2.70 5.19
C LYS A 59 -46.06 -2.10 3.80
N VAL A 60 -45.22 -1.18 3.35
CA VAL A 60 -45.28 -0.63 1.99
C VAL A 60 -44.96 -1.69 0.94
N GLU A 61 -43.98 -2.55 1.19
CA GLU A 61 -43.62 -3.66 0.29
C GLU A 61 -44.79 -4.65 0.14
N GLU A 62 -45.49 -4.97 1.24
CA GLU A 62 -46.71 -5.81 1.22
C GLU A 62 -47.81 -5.23 0.36
N ILE A 63 -48.12 -3.94 0.50
CA ILE A 63 -49.14 -3.25 -0.33
C ILE A 63 -48.73 -3.31 -1.81
N LEU A 64 -47.45 -2.99 -2.12
CA LEU A 64 -46.96 -2.99 -3.49
C LEU A 64 -46.92 -4.40 -4.10
N MET A 65 -46.68 -5.42 -3.29
CA MET A 65 -46.68 -6.81 -3.76
C MET A 65 -48.06 -7.29 -4.14
N GLN A 66 -49.12 -6.82 -3.42
CA GLN A 66 -50.49 -7.12 -3.72
C GLN A 66 -50.98 -6.39 -5.00
N ASP A 67 -50.53 -5.16 -5.20
CA ASP A 67 -50.89 -4.34 -6.39
C ASP A 67 -50.14 -4.82 -7.65
N ASN A 68 -48.79 -4.83 -7.58
CA ASN A 68 -47.96 -5.21 -8.71
C ASN A 68 -46.58 -5.74 -8.24
N PRO A 69 -46.30 -7.05 -8.40
CA PRO A 69 -45.03 -7.65 -7.99
C PRO A 69 -43.79 -7.04 -8.66
N ALA A 70 -43.89 -6.54 -9.89
CA ALA A 70 -42.79 -5.88 -10.56
C ALA A 70 -42.44 -4.53 -9.92
N LEU A 71 -43.47 -3.79 -9.50
CA LEU A 71 -43.31 -2.55 -8.76
C LEU A 71 -42.71 -2.78 -7.37
N ALA A 72 -43.23 -3.78 -6.64
CA ALA A 72 -42.67 -4.18 -5.35
C ALA A 72 -41.19 -4.54 -5.49
N LYS A 73 -40.82 -5.32 -6.50
CA LYS A 73 -39.41 -5.65 -6.81
C LYS A 73 -38.57 -4.41 -7.05
N ALA A 74 -39.04 -3.44 -7.80
CA ALA A 74 -38.33 -2.19 -8.05
C ALA A 74 -38.11 -1.39 -6.75
N PHE A 75 -39.13 -1.33 -5.88
CA PHE A 75 -39.03 -0.68 -4.57
C PHE A 75 -38.04 -1.39 -3.63
N ILE A 76 -38.09 -2.72 -3.54
CA ILE A 76 -37.15 -3.54 -2.75
C ILE A 76 -35.71 -3.35 -3.21
N LEU A 77 -35.45 -3.40 -4.54
CA LEU A 77 -34.12 -3.19 -5.08
C LEU A 77 -33.60 -1.78 -4.82
N TYR A 78 -34.47 -0.77 -4.90
CA TYR A 78 -34.10 0.60 -4.53
C TYR A 78 -33.73 0.70 -3.03
N ARG A 79 -34.53 0.10 -2.15
CA ARG A 79 -34.28 0.04 -0.71
C ARG A 79 -32.92 -0.67 -0.41
N ASP A 80 -32.69 -1.83 -1.02
CA ASP A 80 -31.44 -2.60 -0.87
C ASP A 80 -30.23 -1.79 -1.32
N LYS A 81 -30.30 -1.14 -2.50
CA LYS A 81 -29.23 -0.26 -2.98
C LYS A 81 -28.89 0.84 -1.97
N HIS A 82 -29.92 1.51 -1.44
CA HIS A 82 -29.70 2.57 -0.45
C HIS A 82 -29.21 2.04 0.90
N LYS A 83 -29.60 0.82 1.28
CA LYS A 83 -29.06 0.15 2.45
C LYS A 83 -27.55 -0.11 2.29
N ARG A 84 -27.15 -0.71 1.17
CA ARG A 84 -25.73 -0.97 0.87
C ARG A 84 -24.87 0.30 0.89
N ILE A 85 -25.39 1.41 0.32
CA ILE A 85 -24.66 2.68 0.35
C ILE A 85 -24.49 3.19 1.79
N ARG A 86 -25.51 3.09 2.62
CA ARG A 86 -25.42 3.53 4.02
C ARG A 86 -24.47 2.65 4.83
N ASP A 87 -24.55 1.34 4.65
CA ASP A 87 -23.70 0.37 5.35
C ASP A 87 -22.22 0.61 4.96
N PHE A 88 -21.95 0.83 3.66
CA PHE A 88 -20.62 1.21 3.18
C PHE A 88 -20.11 2.52 3.80
N VAL A 89 -20.94 3.57 3.81
CA VAL A 89 -20.53 4.86 4.41
C VAL A 89 -20.25 4.70 5.90
N LYS A 90 -21.09 3.96 6.61
CA LYS A 90 -20.93 3.68 8.05
C LYS A 90 -19.64 2.92 8.32
N GLU A 91 -19.35 1.86 7.55
CA GLU A 91 -18.13 1.07 7.65
C GLU A 91 -16.88 1.94 7.45
N LYS A 92 -16.89 2.82 6.43
CA LYS A 92 -15.78 3.75 6.20
C LYS A 92 -15.62 4.78 7.32
N GLN A 93 -16.72 5.28 7.87
CA GLN A 93 -16.65 6.19 9.02
C GLN A 93 -16.08 5.51 10.27
N GLU A 94 -16.49 4.27 10.54
CA GLU A 94 -15.96 3.46 11.64
C GLU A 94 -14.46 3.15 11.44
N PHE A 95 -14.04 2.83 10.21
CA PHE A 95 -12.62 2.65 9.87
C PHE A 95 -11.81 3.93 10.13
N ILE A 96 -12.28 5.09 9.64
CA ILE A 96 -11.61 6.38 9.84
C ILE A 96 -11.51 6.72 11.34
N GLN A 97 -12.56 6.44 12.11
CA GLN A 97 -12.58 6.69 13.55
C GLN A 97 -11.57 5.79 14.28
N ARG A 98 -11.55 4.49 14.02
CA ARG A 98 -10.54 3.55 14.57
C ARG A 98 -9.12 3.99 14.21
N TYR A 99 -8.88 4.39 12.96
CA TYR A 99 -7.58 4.88 12.51
C TYR A 99 -7.11 6.13 13.28
N LYS A 100 -8.03 7.05 13.58
CA LYS A 100 -7.72 8.26 14.38
C LYS A 100 -7.43 7.93 15.84
N GLU A 101 -8.12 6.96 16.39
CA GLU A 101 -8.03 6.57 17.81
C GLU A 101 -6.84 5.64 18.08
N SER A 102 -6.36 4.89 17.07
CA SER A 102 -5.22 4.01 17.22
C SER A 102 -3.95 4.82 17.54
N ASN A 103 -3.25 4.45 18.61
CA ASN A 103 -2.01 5.12 19.03
C ASN A 103 -0.82 4.68 18.16
N ASN A 104 0.07 5.62 17.81
CA ASN A 104 1.32 5.37 17.10
C ASN A 104 2.37 4.59 17.94
N THR A 105 2.00 4.05 19.08
CA THR A 105 2.89 3.29 19.95
C THR A 105 2.91 1.81 19.56
N ALA A 106 4.00 1.15 19.91
CA ALA A 106 4.48 -0.18 19.58
C ALA A 106 3.49 -1.37 19.56
N ASN A 107 2.24 -1.16 19.87
CA ASN A 107 1.17 -2.14 19.73
C ASN A 107 0.36 -1.79 18.48
N ALA A 108 0.95 -2.03 17.29
CA ALA A 108 0.22 -1.97 16.04
C ALA A 108 -1.03 -2.85 16.17
N THR A 109 -2.20 -2.24 16.03
CA THR A 109 -3.43 -3.01 15.84
C THR A 109 -3.37 -3.70 14.48
N VAL A 110 -4.22 -4.69 14.25
CA VAL A 110 -4.29 -5.40 12.94
C VAL A 110 -4.52 -4.43 11.77
N ASP A 111 -5.03 -3.24 12.04
CA ASP A 111 -5.31 -2.19 11.07
C ASP A 111 -4.12 -1.24 10.82
N ASP A 112 -3.03 -1.33 11.60
CA ASP A 112 -1.88 -0.43 11.46
C ASP A 112 -0.81 -1.02 10.54
N ASN A 113 -0.37 -0.22 9.58
CA ASN A 113 0.75 -0.58 8.72
C ASN A 113 2.08 -0.29 9.42
N SER A 114 2.80 -1.34 9.81
CA SER A 114 4.09 -1.24 10.52
C SER A 114 5.21 -0.56 9.70
N ASN A 115 5.04 -0.44 8.38
CA ASN A 115 5.98 0.24 7.49
C ASN A 115 5.75 1.76 7.41
N VAL A 116 4.80 2.28 8.17
CA VAL A 116 4.44 3.69 8.18
C VAL A 116 4.75 4.30 9.55
N GLY A 117 5.70 5.20 9.59
CA GLY A 117 6.17 5.80 10.85
C GLY A 117 5.32 6.93 11.43
N SER A 118 4.28 7.40 10.72
CA SER A 118 3.44 8.51 11.16
C SER A 118 2.02 8.43 10.60
N LYS A 119 1.06 9.03 11.29
CA LYS A 119 -0.33 9.15 10.83
C LYS A 119 -0.57 10.52 10.21
N ASN A 120 -0.99 10.52 8.96
CA ASN A 120 -1.40 11.73 8.24
C ASN A 120 -2.51 11.42 7.23
N ILE A 121 -3.05 12.45 6.57
CA ILE A 121 -4.16 12.29 5.62
C ILE A 121 -3.78 11.45 4.39
N GLY A 122 -2.54 11.51 3.93
CA GLY A 122 -2.06 10.71 2.80
C GLY A 122 -2.02 9.22 3.13
N ILE A 123 -1.55 8.89 4.33
CA ILE A 123 -1.54 7.52 4.84
C ILE A 123 -2.97 6.99 5.04
N LEU A 124 -3.86 7.79 5.63
CA LEU A 124 -5.27 7.42 5.78
C LEU A 124 -5.91 7.11 4.43
N ASN A 125 -5.68 7.92 3.41
CA ASN A 125 -6.18 7.66 2.07
C ASN A 125 -5.62 6.36 1.49
N ALA A 126 -4.33 6.09 1.67
CA ALA A 126 -3.70 4.86 1.21
C ALA A 126 -4.30 3.61 1.89
N GLU A 127 -4.55 3.67 3.21
CA GLU A 127 -5.16 2.55 3.96
C GLU A 127 -6.64 2.32 3.57
N ILE A 128 -7.42 3.38 3.30
CA ILE A 128 -8.78 3.24 2.75
C ILE A 128 -8.76 2.54 1.39
N HIS A 129 -7.87 2.96 0.48
CA HIS A 129 -7.73 2.30 -0.83
C HIS A 129 -7.27 0.85 -0.70
N LYS A 130 -6.39 0.55 0.25
CA LYS A 130 -5.93 -0.81 0.53
C LYS A 130 -7.10 -1.72 0.92
N GLU A 131 -7.98 -1.26 1.81
CA GLU A 131 -9.18 -2.01 2.22
C GLU A 131 -10.13 -2.25 1.04
N ASP A 132 -10.39 -1.23 0.22
CA ASP A 132 -11.22 -1.37 -0.98
C ASP A 132 -10.62 -2.36 -1.97
N ASN A 133 -9.31 -2.31 -2.18
CA ASN A 133 -8.59 -3.25 -3.04
C ASN A 133 -8.68 -4.69 -2.54
N ILE A 134 -8.60 -4.93 -1.23
CA ILE A 134 -8.79 -6.26 -0.63
C ILE A 134 -10.18 -6.79 -0.98
N ASN A 135 -11.22 -6.00 -0.79
CA ASN A 135 -12.59 -6.40 -1.06
C ASN A 135 -12.83 -6.73 -2.54
N ILE A 136 -12.30 -5.90 -3.44
CA ILE A 136 -12.38 -6.13 -4.89
C ILE A 136 -11.60 -7.40 -5.27
N SER A 137 -10.37 -7.57 -4.78
CA SER A 137 -9.51 -8.73 -5.03
C SER A 137 -10.20 -10.03 -4.58
N ARG A 138 -10.79 -10.05 -3.39
CA ARG A 138 -11.57 -11.19 -2.88
C ARG A 138 -12.74 -11.53 -3.79
N GLY A 139 -13.48 -10.51 -4.25
CA GLY A 139 -14.57 -10.70 -5.20
C GLY A 139 -14.13 -11.34 -6.51
N MET A 140 -13.02 -10.88 -7.09
CA MET A 140 -12.45 -11.42 -8.31
C MET A 140 -11.97 -12.88 -8.13
N VAL A 141 -11.25 -13.16 -7.04
CA VAL A 141 -10.79 -14.52 -6.73
C VAL A 141 -11.96 -15.48 -6.54
N VAL A 142 -12.99 -15.08 -5.78
CA VAL A 142 -14.19 -15.90 -5.58
C VAL A 142 -14.92 -16.19 -6.89
N ALA A 143 -15.05 -15.17 -7.76
CA ALA A 143 -15.65 -15.36 -9.07
C ALA A 143 -14.88 -16.40 -9.90
N LYS A 144 -13.55 -16.28 -9.93
CA LYS A 144 -12.69 -17.24 -10.68
C LYS A 144 -12.69 -18.64 -10.08
N LEU A 145 -12.67 -18.77 -8.75
CA LEU A 145 -12.73 -20.07 -8.08
C LEU A 145 -14.07 -20.78 -8.31
N LYS A 146 -15.19 -20.05 -8.36
CA LYS A 146 -16.50 -20.63 -8.71
C LYS A 146 -16.57 -21.11 -10.16
N GLU A 147 -15.92 -20.39 -11.07
CA GLU A 147 -15.83 -20.80 -12.48
C GLU A 147 -15.02 -22.11 -12.63
N LEU A 148 -13.87 -22.18 -11.96
CA LEU A 148 -12.98 -23.35 -12.05
C LEU A 148 -13.48 -24.56 -11.24
N TYR A 149 -14.14 -24.29 -10.12
CA TYR A 149 -14.61 -25.29 -9.16
C TYR A 149 -16.08 -25.05 -8.80
N PRO A 150 -17.05 -25.60 -9.55
CA PRO A 150 -18.48 -25.34 -9.36
C PRO A 150 -19.01 -25.61 -7.94
N LYS A 151 -18.35 -26.51 -7.19
CA LYS A 151 -18.72 -26.85 -5.80
C LYS A 151 -17.98 -25.99 -4.75
N PHE A 152 -17.22 -24.96 -5.16
CA PHE A 152 -16.45 -24.12 -4.26
C PHE A 152 -17.35 -23.37 -3.28
N ASN A 153 -17.06 -23.52 -1.97
CA ASN A 153 -17.80 -22.85 -0.92
C ASN A 153 -17.24 -21.43 -0.64
N ALA A 154 -17.67 -20.46 -1.43
CA ALA A 154 -17.22 -19.09 -1.32
C ALA A 154 -17.52 -18.44 0.04
N LYS A 155 -18.65 -18.79 0.68
CA LYS A 155 -19.00 -18.25 2.00
C LYS A 155 -18.01 -18.71 3.07
N GLN A 156 -17.65 -19.98 3.05
CA GLN A 156 -16.67 -20.52 3.99
C GLN A 156 -15.29 -19.91 3.74
N TYR A 157 -14.85 -19.79 2.49
CA TYR A 157 -13.57 -19.18 2.13
C TYR A 157 -13.43 -17.74 2.65
N ILE A 158 -14.45 -16.90 2.43
CA ILE A 158 -14.44 -15.52 2.95
C ILE A 158 -14.46 -15.50 4.48
N LYS A 159 -15.23 -16.39 5.12
CA LYS A 159 -15.24 -16.52 6.58
C LYS A 159 -13.85 -16.91 7.13
N ASP A 160 -13.16 -17.82 6.46
CA ASP A 160 -11.84 -18.29 6.88
C ASP A 160 -10.77 -17.20 6.71
N LEU A 161 -10.85 -16.38 5.65
CA LEU A 161 -10.01 -15.18 5.49
C LEU A 161 -10.28 -14.16 6.61
N ASN A 162 -11.55 -13.86 6.91
CA ASN A 162 -11.92 -12.88 7.93
C ASN A 162 -11.57 -13.35 9.36
N ASN A 163 -11.57 -14.66 9.60
CA ASN A 163 -11.20 -15.26 10.88
C ASN A 163 -9.70 -15.58 10.98
N HIS A 164 -8.90 -15.17 10.00
CA HIS A 164 -7.45 -15.43 9.92
C HIS A 164 -7.07 -16.93 9.96
N ILE A 165 -7.98 -17.83 9.54
CA ILE A 165 -7.69 -19.26 9.34
C ILE A 165 -6.87 -19.44 8.06
N ILE A 166 -7.18 -18.65 7.02
CA ILE A 166 -6.40 -18.54 5.80
C ILE A 166 -5.76 -17.15 5.79
N TYR A 167 -4.46 -17.11 5.54
CA TYR A 167 -3.73 -15.87 5.30
C TYR A 167 -3.32 -15.78 3.83
N LYS A 168 -3.68 -14.68 3.18
CA LYS A 168 -3.22 -14.35 1.83
C LYS A 168 -2.32 -13.12 1.91
N HIS A 169 -1.06 -13.30 1.54
CA HIS A 169 -0.07 -12.22 1.57
C HIS A 169 -0.40 -11.14 0.53
N ASP A 170 -0.23 -9.88 0.91
CA ASP A 170 -0.44 -8.70 0.04
C ASP A 170 -1.77 -8.69 -0.74
N GLU A 171 -2.83 -9.07 -0.07
CA GLU A 171 -4.16 -9.20 -0.64
C GLU A 171 -4.70 -7.89 -1.25
N SER A 172 -4.20 -6.74 -0.79
CA SER A 172 -4.55 -5.41 -1.33
C SER A 172 -3.93 -5.11 -2.69
N SER A 173 -2.96 -5.92 -3.14
CA SER A 173 -2.32 -5.74 -4.43
C SER A 173 -3.14 -6.38 -5.54
N PHE A 174 -3.50 -5.59 -6.56
CA PHE A 174 -4.07 -6.12 -7.81
C PHE A 174 -3.05 -6.85 -8.68
N ALA A 175 -1.79 -6.90 -8.26
CA ALA A 175 -0.69 -7.52 -9.01
C ALA A 175 -0.84 -9.05 -9.19
N GLY A 176 -1.90 -9.65 -8.69
CA GLY A 176 -2.09 -11.10 -8.68
C GLY A 176 -2.07 -11.81 -10.03
N ALA A 177 -2.07 -11.10 -11.16
CA ALA A 177 -2.10 -11.73 -12.48
C ALA A 177 -1.22 -11.07 -13.55
N ILE A 178 -0.78 -9.82 -13.38
CA ILE A 178 -0.22 -9.04 -14.50
C ILE A 178 1.08 -8.31 -14.15
N ALA A 179 1.32 -7.94 -12.90
CA ALA A 179 2.54 -7.25 -12.50
C ALA A 179 3.49 -8.18 -11.73
N PRO A 180 4.78 -8.16 -12.03
CA PRO A 180 5.78 -8.87 -11.22
C PRO A 180 5.72 -8.34 -9.79
N TYR A 181 5.77 -9.26 -8.84
CA TYR A 181 5.64 -8.91 -7.44
C TYR A 181 6.91 -8.29 -6.89
N CYS A 182 8.02 -8.99 -7.04
CA CYS A 182 9.36 -8.54 -6.70
C CYS A 182 10.26 -8.57 -7.93
N CYS A 183 11.30 -7.75 -7.93
CA CYS A 183 12.31 -7.78 -8.98
C CYS A 183 13.72 -7.71 -8.40
N SER A 184 14.65 -8.33 -9.10
CA SER A 184 16.09 -8.10 -8.93
C SER A 184 16.60 -7.37 -10.17
N ILE A 185 17.33 -6.31 -9.98
CA ILE A 185 17.86 -5.49 -11.08
C ILE A 185 19.36 -5.44 -11.01
N THR A 186 20.02 -5.55 -12.18
CA THR A 186 21.41 -5.15 -12.31
C THR A 186 21.50 -3.63 -12.45
N MET A 187 22.51 -3.03 -11.84
CA MET A 187 22.72 -1.59 -11.87
C MET A 187 23.56 -1.14 -13.07
N TYR A 188 24.18 -2.06 -13.80
CA TYR A 188 25.11 -1.76 -14.88
C TYR A 188 24.54 -0.81 -15.96
N PRO A 189 23.33 -1.03 -16.50
CA PRO A 189 22.76 -0.12 -17.51
C PRO A 189 22.58 1.31 -16.98
N PHE A 190 22.26 1.45 -15.71
CA PHE A 190 22.04 2.78 -15.10
C PHE A 190 23.33 3.55 -14.87
N LEU A 191 24.46 2.84 -14.73
CA LEU A 191 25.79 3.45 -14.65
C LEU A 191 26.28 3.95 -16.00
N THR A 192 25.87 3.30 -17.08
CA THR A 192 26.28 3.67 -18.44
C THR A 192 25.35 4.71 -19.07
N GLU A 193 24.03 4.56 -18.88
CA GLU A 193 23.03 5.33 -19.61
C GLU A 193 22.19 6.28 -18.72
N GLY A 194 22.29 6.14 -17.39
CA GLY A 194 21.43 6.84 -16.44
C GLY A 194 20.01 6.26 -16.42
N LEU A 195 19.03 7.03 -15.91
CA LEU A 195 17.66 6.56 -15.66
C LEU A 195 16.69 6.77 -16.84
N LYS A 196 17.15 6.75 -18.06
CA LYS A 196 16.36 7.13 -19.25
C LYS A 196 15.15 6.22 -19.52
N HIS A 197 15.21 4.95 -19.09
CA HIS A 197 14.24 3.93 -19.52
C HIS A 197 13.14 3.62 -18.49
N ILE A 198 13.21 4.20 -17.29
CA ILE A 198 12.27 3.90 -16.19
C ILE A 198 11.50 5.12 -15.69
N GLY A 199 11.33 6.12 -16.55
CA GLY A 199 10.57 7.33 -16.21
C GLY A 199 11.34 8.39 -15.43
N GLY A 200 12.65 8.18 -15.19
CA GLY A 200 13.55 9.15 -14.58
C GLY A 200 14.40 9.89 -15.60
N LEU A 201 14.85 11.10 -15.25
CA LEU A 201 15.84 11.85 -16.03
C LEU A 201 17.11 11.99 -15.19
N SER A 202 18.10 11.16 -15.48
CA SER A 202 19.41 11.23 -14.84
C SER A 202 20.47 10.78 -15.83
N ALA A 203 21.58 11.51 -15.90
CA ALA A 203 22.76 11.07 -16.62
C ALA A 203 23.52 10.00 -15.82
N SER A 204 24.47 9.32 -16.49
CA SER A 204 25.42 8.41 -15.85
C SER A 204 26.15 9.10 -14.70
N PRO A 205 26.25 8.50 -13.51
CA PRO A 205 26.92 9.09 -12.36
C PRO A 205 28.45 9.20 -12.60
N LYS A 206 29.04 10.28 -12.12
CA LYS A 206 30.48 10.56 -12.32
C LYS A 206 31.30 10.36 -11.04
N ASN A 207 30.68 10.49 -9.89
CA ASN A 207 31.30 10.44 -8.57
C ASN A 207 30.35 9.77 -7.57
N LEU A 208 30.82 9.53 -6.35
CA LEU A 208 30.05 8.86 -5.27
C LEU A 208 28.74 9.60 -4.97
N ASP A 209 28.75 10.91 -4.91
CA ASP A 209 27.56 11.71 -4.59
C ASP A 209 26.47 11.54 -5.66
N SER A 210 26.84 11.70 -6.94
CA SER A 210 25.92 11.51 -8.06
C SER A 210 25.42 10.05 -8.17
N PHE A 211 26.22 9.08 -7.79
CA PHE A 211 25.81 7.68 -7.68
C PHE A 211 24.75 7.49 -6.59
N CYS A 212 24.99 8.01 -5.39
CA CYS A 212 24.03 7.91 -4.29
C CYS A 212 22.67 8.55 -4.65
N GLY A 213 22.69 9.74 -5.25
CA GLY A 213 21.47 10.41 -5.72
C GLY A 213 20.74 9.64 -6.82
N MET A 214 21.48 9.13 -7.81
CA MET A 214 20.90 8.28 -8.86
C MET A 214 20.32 6.99 -8.28
N TYR A 215 21.03 6.34 -7.35
CA TYR A 215 20.57 5.11 -6.72
C TYR A 215 19.23 5.29 -6.00
N VAL A 216 19.08 6.34 -5.21
CA VAL A 216 17.82 6.65 -4.52
C VAL A 216 16.68 6.85 -5.53
N ASN A 217 16.92 7.60 -6.59
CA ASN A 217 15.94 7.81 -7.65
C ASN A 217 15.59 6.52 -8.40
N LEU A 218 16.58 5.65 -8.68
CA LEU A 218 16.39 4.33 -9.26
C LEU A 218 15.45 3.49 -8.39
N ILE A 219 15.73 3.41 -7.09
CA ILE A 219 14.91 2.63 -6.16
C ILE A 219 13.46 3.13 -6.16
N PHE A 220 13.22 4.44 -6.06
CA PHE A 220 11.86 4.97 -6.08
C PHE A 220 11.15 4.75 -7.42
N ALA A 221 11.84 4.91 -8.54
CA ALA A 221 11.28 4.68 -9.86
C ALA A 221 10.87 3.21 -10.06
N VAL A 222 11.74 2.27 -9.70
CA VAL A 222 11.45 0.84 -9.80
C VAL A 222 10.40 0.40 -8.77
N ALA A 223 10.55 0.80 -7.51
CA ALA A 223 9.62 0.44 -6.45
C ALA A 223 8.18 0.95 -6.68
N SER A 224 8.00 1.99 -7.51
CA SER A 224 6.67 2.46 -7.91
C SER A 224 5.96 1.54 -8.90
N GLN A 225 6.68 0.66 -9.59
CA GLN A 225 6.18 -0.22 -10.64
C GLN A 225 5.95 -1.67 -10.16
N PHE A 226 6.50 -2.02 -8.99
CA PHE A 226 6.42 -3.36 -8.42
C PHE A 226 5.71 -3.33 -7.07
N ALA A 227 4.89 -4.33 -6.80
CA ALA A 227 4.13 -4.42 -5.55
C ALA A 227 5.01 -4.81 -4.35
N GLY A 228 6.06 -5.60 -4.60
CA GLY A 228 6.96 -6.11 -3.58
C GLY A 228 8.32 -5.41 -3.52
N ALA A 229 9.35 -6.18 -3.26
CA ALA A 229 10.71 -5.68 -3.04
C ALA A 229 11.50 -5.50 -4.34
N VAL A 230 12.45 -4.57 -4.29
CA VAL A 230 13.49 -4.36 -5.32
C VAL A 230 14.81 -4.82 -4.75
N ALA A 231 15.39 -5.88 -5.32
CA ALA A 231 16.71 -6.34 -4.95
C ALA A 231 17.78 -5.66 -5.82
N THR A 232 18.75 -5.06 -5.18
CA THR A 232 19.92 -4.42 -5.79
C THR A 232 21.19 -5.03 -5.17
N SER A 233 21.43 -6.30 -5.50
CA SER A 233 22.53 -7.09 -4.92
C SER A 233 23.88 -6.41 -5.06
N GLU A 234 24.09 -5.69 -6.15
CA GLU A 234 25.37 -5.07 -6.52
C GLU A 234 25.61 -3.70 -5.85
N MET A 235 24.70 -3.21 -5.00
CA MET A 235 24.78 -1.83 -4.46
C MET A 235 26.12 -1.53 -3.82
N LEU A 236 26.60 -2.40 -2.92
CA LEU A 236 27.88 -2.17 -2.22
C LEU A 236 29.09 -2.29 -3.13
N ILE A 237 29.02 -3.10 -4.21
CA ILE A 237 30.08 -3.24 -5.21
C ILE A 237 30.26 -1.93 -5.98
N TYR A 238 29.16 -1.31 -6.41
CA TYR A 238 29.23 -0.03 -7.09
C TYR A 238 29.55 1.13 -6.15
N PHE A 239 29.13 1.06 -4.92
CA PHE A 239 29.54 2.02 -3.91
C PHE A 239 31.06 1.97 -3.69
N ASP A 240 31.64 0.76 -3.55
CA ASP A 240 33.09 0.54 -3.48
C ASP A 240 33.81 1.07 -4.72
N TYR A 241 33.28 0.81 -5.90
CA TYR A 241 33.82 1.33 -7.16
C TYR A 241 33.98 2.85 -7.15
N PHE A 242 32.92 3.58 -6.70
CA PHE A 242 33.00 5.04 -6.64
C PHE A 242 33.90 5.54 -5.50
N CYS A 243 33.98 4.83 -4.38
CA CYS A 243 34.96 5.12 -3.33
C CYS A 243 36.39 4.99 -3.85
N ARG A 244 36.69 3.91 -4.58
CA ARG A 244 38.00 3.71 -5.20
C ARG A 244 38.33 4.76 -6.25
N LYS A 245 37.34 5.18 -7.01
CA LYS A 245 37.48 6.23 -8.02
C LYS A 245 37.80 7.60 -7.42
N GLU A 246 37.25 7.91 -6.25
CA GLU A 246 37.50 9.18 -5.56
C GLU A 246 38.78 9.20 -4.75
N TRP A 247 39.09 8.10 -4.04
CA TRP A 247 40.12 8.09 -3.02
C TRP A 247 41.28 7.11 -3.28
N GLY A 248 41.21 6.35 -4.38
CA GLY A 248 42.19 5.34 -4.75
C GLY A 248 41.83 3.93 -4.28
N ASN A 249 42.43 2.91 -4.92
CA ASN A 249 42.13 1.50 -4.68
C ASN A 249 42.42 1.03 -3.25
N ASP A 250 43.23 1.75 -2.49
CA ASP A 250 43.63 1.46 -1.14
C ASP A 250 42.96 2.34 -0.07
N TYR A 251 41.89 3.05 -0.42
CA TYR A 251 41.17 3.96 0.49
C TYR A 251 40.76 3.31 1.81
N TYR A 252 40.44 2.03 1.77
CA TYR A 252 39.99 1.23 2.90
C TYR A 252 41.11 1.00 3.94
N LYS A 253 42.38 1.17 3.55
CA LYS A 253 43.54 1.10 4.46
C LYS A 253 43.75 2.39 5.26
N PHE A 254 43.18 3.48 4.79
CA PHE A 254 43.34 4.82 5.35
C PHE A 254 41.99 5.53 5.59
N PRO A 255 41.05 4.90 6.32
CA PRO A 255 39.70 5.46 6.50
C PRO A 255 39.71 6.79 7.24
N ASP A 256 40.73 7.03 8.07
CA ASP A 256 40.90 8.28 8.85
C ASP A 256 41.63 9.36 8.06
N ARG A 257 42.00 9.13 6.79
CA ARG A 257 42.60 10.13 5.95
C ARG A 257 41.66 11.32 5.80
N LYS A 258 42.14 12.52 6.12
CA LYS A 258 41.40 13.77 6.01
C LYS A 258 41.12 14.12 4.55
N ILE A 259 39.92 14.52 4.27
CA ILE A 259 39.48 14.98 2.95
C ILE A 259 38.91 16.41 3.06
N LYS A 260 39.03 17.17 1.99
CA LYS A 260 38.37 18.46 1.87
C LYS A 260 36.91 18.25 1.45
N VAL A 261 35.99 18.67 2.30
CA VAL A 261 34.57 18.76 1.96
C VAL A 261 34.19 20.21 1.73
N TRP A 262 33.08 20.40 1.03
CA TRP A 262 32.56 21.74 0.69
C TRP A 262 32.35 22.65 1.92
N SER A 263 32.08 22.08 3.08
CA SER A 263 31.85 22.82 4.34
C SER A 263 33.11 23.43 4.97
N GLY A 264 34.31 23.18 4.43
CA GLY A 264 35.58 23.67 4.97
C GLY A 264 36.03 23.03 6.30
N SER A 265 35.40 21.93 6.73
CA SER A 265 35.75 21.21 7.95
C SER A 265 37.11 20.49 7.78
N GLU A 266 38.11 20.89 8.59
CA GLU A 266 39.48 20.31 8.54
C GLU A 266 39.57 18.92 9.16
N HIS A 267 38.52 18.43 9.78
CA HIS A 267 38.51 17.16 10.54
C HIS A 267 37.67 16.05 9.92
N TYR A 268 37.18 16.27 8.71
CA TYR A 268 36.33 15.30 8.02
C TYR A 268 37.19 14.22 7.35
N THR A 269 36.82 12.95 7.57
CA THR A 269 37.58 11.81 7.07
C THR A 269 36.85 11.09 5.94
N ILE A 270 37.56 10.17 5.26
CA ILE A 270 36.92 9.27 4.25
C ILE A 270 35.80 8.47 4.91
N MET A 271 35.99 7.96 6.12
CA MET A 271 34.95 7.20 6.83
C MET A 271 33.73 8.07 7.17
N ASP A 272 33.95 9.34 7.52
CA ASP A 272 32.83 10.26 7.79
C ASP A 272 31.99 10.50 6.52
N GLU A 273 32.62 10.68 5.37
CA GLU A 273 31.94 10.83 4.09
C GLU A 273 31.19 9.55 3.71
N ILE A 274 31.80 8.38 3.84
CA ILE A 274 31.16 7.08 3.59
C ILE A 274 29.89 6.94 4.45
N LYS A 275 29.99 7.19 5.75
CA LYS A 275 28.83 7.12 6.67
C LYS A 275 27.76 8.12 6.30
N GLN A 276 28.13 9.34 5.90
CA GLN A 276 27.18 10.35 5.46
C GLN A 276 26.44 9.92 4.18
N LYS A 277 27.12 9.28 3.22
CA LYS A 277 26.50 8.74 2.01
C LYS A 277 25.58 7.56 2.31
N TRP A 278 25.96 6.66 3.21
CA TRP A 278 25.08 5.60 3.69
C TRP A 278 23.83 6.18 4.38
N GLN A 279 23.98 7.19 5.22
CA GLN A 279 22.87 7.86 5.87
C GLN A 279 21.94 8.50 4.85
N GLN A 280 22.48 9.18 3.85
CA GLN A 280 21.71 9.78 2.75
C GLN A 280 20.85 8.73 2.04
N ILE A 281 21.42 7.59 1.65
CA ILE A 281 20.70 6.49 0.99
C ILE A 281 19.64 5.90 1.93
N ILE A 282 20.07 5.42 3.11
CA ILE A 282 19.24 4.64 4.02
C ILE A 282 18.06 5.47 4.52
N TYR A 283 18.28 6.73 4.90
CA TYR A 283 17.20 7.58 5.37
C TYR A 283 16.24 7.97 4.24
N SER A 284 16.74 8.15 3.01
CA SER A 284 15.87 8.43 1.87
C SER A 284 14.96 7.26 1.55
N ILE A 285 15.47 6.03 1.48
CA ILE A 285 14.65 4.84 1.14
C ILE A 285 13.67 4.47 2.25
N ASN A 286 13.91 4.87 3.50
CA ASN A 286 13.01 4.64 4.63
C ASN A 286 11.96 5.77 4.79
N GLN A 287 11.98 6.80 3.96
CA GLN A 287 10.92 7.80 3.95
C GLN A 287 9.65 7.25 3.28
N PRO A 288 8.47 7.62 3.80
CA PRO A 288 7.20 7.29 3.15
C PRO A 288 7.14 7.85 1.73
N ALA A 289 6.94 7.00 0.74
CA ALA A 289 6.87 7.40 -0.66
C ALA A 289 5.42 7.37 -1.17
N ALA A 290 4.94 8.47 -1.76
CA ALA A 290 3.59 8.58 -2.30
C ALA A 290 3.32 7.51 -3.37
N SER A 291 4.32 7.20 -4.22
CA SER A 291 4.25 6.15 -5.25
C SER A 291 4.11 4.72 -4.68
N ARG A 292 4.34 4.54 -3.39
CA ARG A 292 4.22 3.28 -2.64
C ARG A 292 3.07 3.27 -1.65
N GLY A 293 2.05 4.12 -1.84
CA GLY A 293 0.96 4.23 -0.88
C GLY A 293 1.43 4.71 0.50
N MET A 294 2.39 5.63 0.54
CA MET A 294 3.01 6.17 1.74
C MET A 294 3.84 5.16 2.57
N GLN A 295 4.22 4.03 1.97
CA GLN A 295 5.17 3.09 2.55
C GLN A 295 6.60 3.42 2.12
N SER A 296 7.59 2.97 2.90
CA SER A 296 8.98 2.99 2.50
C SER A 296 9.25 2.06 1.30
N ALA A 297 10.29 2.34 0.53
CA ALA A 297 10.69 1.44 -0.55
C ALA A 297 11.29 0.14 -0.01
N PHE A 298 10.78 -1.00 -0.43
CA PHE A 298 11.26 -2.32 -0.02
C PHE A 298 12.51 -2.66 -0.83
N VAL A 299 13.67 -2.61 -0.18
CA VAL A 299 14.97 -2.78 -0.84
C VAL A 299 15.78 -3.87 -0.17
N ASN A 300 16.48 -4.66 -0.98
CA ASN A 300 17.44 -5.65 -0.50
C ASN A 300 18.85 -5.29 -0.96
N PHE A 301 19.83 -5.40 -0.04
CA PHE A 301 21.26 -5.39 -0.33
C PHE A 301 21.83 -6.79 -0.12
N SER A 302 22.88 -7.14 -0.87
CA SER A 302 23.57 -8.41 -0.69
C SER A 302 24.95 -8.20 -0.12
N TYR A 303 25.34 -9.14 0.74
CA TYR A 303 26.71 -9.32 1.19
C TYR A 303 27.25 -10.61 0.57
N PHE A 304 28.52 -10.60 0.25
CA PHE A 304 29.20 -11.71 -0.39
C PHE A 304 30.32 -12.24 0.50
N ASP A 305 30.48 -13.55 0.53
CA ASP A 305 31.75 -14.14 0.94
C ASP A 305 32.73 -14.17 -0.23
N LYS A 306 33.98 -14.56 0.03
CA LYS A 306 35.02 -14.53 -0.99
C LYS A 306 34.79 -15.51 -2.13
N PRO A 307 34.40 -16.79 -1.89
CA PRO A 307 34.15 -17.74 -2.96
C PRO A 307 32.97 -17.30 -3.88
N PHE A 308 31.89 -16.78 -3.28
CA PHE A 308 30.76 -16.31 -4.07
C PHE A 308 31.11 -15.05 -4.88
N PHE A 309 31.86 -14.13 -4.28
CA PHE A 309 32.37 -12.95 -4.97
C PHE A 309 33.23 -13.32 -6.17
N GLU A 310 34.20 -14.22 -6.00
CA GLU A 310 35.06 -14.69 -7.08
C GLU A 310 34.25 -15.34 -8.22
N GLY A 311 33.30 -16.23 -7.88
CA GLY A 311 32.45 -16.88 -8.89
C GLY A 311 31.51 -15.94 -9.64
N MET A 312 31.09 -14.83 -9.01
CA MET A 312 30.15 -13.89 -9.63
C MET A 312 30.85 -12.77 -10.42
N PHE A 313 32.05 -12.35 -10.00
CA PHE A 313 32.67 -11.11 -10.49
C PHE A 313 34.06 -11.31 -11.11
N GLU A 314 34.52 -12.54 -11.28
CA GLU A 314 35.83 -12.84 -11.92
C GLU A 314 35.94 -12.26 -13.33
N GLU A 315 34.85 -12.34 -14.12
CA GLU A 315 34.78 -11.81 -15.49
C GLU A 315 34.04 -10.48 -15.58
N PHE A 316 33.71 -9.86 -14.43
CA PHE A 316 32.96 -8.61 -14.43
C PHE A 316 33.89 -7.39 -14.54
N TYR A 317 33.53 -6.45 -15.40
CA TYR A 317 34.21 -5.17 -15.60
C TYR A 317 33.27 -4.00 -15.43
N PHE A 318 33.69 -3.00 -14.69
CA PHE A 318 33.01 -1.72 -14.64
C PHE A 318 33.09 -0.98 -15.99
N PRO A 319 32.29 0.08 -16.23
CA PRO A 319 32.29 0.81 -17.49
C PRO A 319 33.65 1.42 -17.89
N ASP A 320 34.55 1.60 -16.95
CA ASP A 320 35.90 2.12 -17.18
C ASP A 320 36.97 1.01 -17.38
N GLY A 321 36.53 -0.26 -17.44
CA GLY A 321 37.41 -1.41 -17.63
C GLY A 321 38.11 -1.91 -16.39
N THR A 322 37.83 -1.33 -15.22
CA THR A 322 38.35 -1.86 -13.93
C THR A 322 37.48 -2.98 -13.38
N GLN A 323 38.08 -3.82 -12.53
CA GLN A 323 37.35 -4.92 -11.86
C GLN A 323 37.05 -4.62 -10.38
N PRO A 324 36.04 -5.28 -9.77
CA PRO A 324 35.85 -5.25 -8.34
C PRO A 324 37.06 -5.80 -7.58
N ILE A 325 37.31 -5.27 -6.39
CA ILE A 325 38.41 -5.68 -5.52
C ILE A 325 37.83 -6.26 -4.24
N TRP A 326 38.14 -7.52 -3.93
CA TRP A 326 37.63 -8.20 -2.75
C TRP A 326 38.01 -7.52 -1.43
N GLU A 327 39.24 -7.10 -1.31
CA GLU A 327 39.79 -6.53 -0.07
C GLU A 327 39.03 -5.25 0.32
N SER A 328 38.79 -4.35 -0.61
CA SER A 328 38.05 -3.12 -0.35
C SER A 328 36.54 -3.38 -0.12
N LEU A 329 35.95 -4.26 -0.92
CA LEU A 329 34.54 -4.62 -0.75
C LEU A 329 34.28 -5.34 0.58
N SER A 330 35.14 -6.31 0.94
CA SER A 330 35.02 -7.05 2.21
C SER A 330 35.09 -6.12 3.42
N TRP A 331 36.02 -5.14 3.37
CA TRP A 331 36.10 -4.11 4.41
C TRP A 331 34.83 -3.25 4.43
N LEU A 332 34.41 -2.76 3.28
CA LEU A 332 33.24 -1.88 3.16
C LEU A 332 31.96 -2.56 3.68
N GLN A 333 31.75 -3.83 3.33
CA GLN A 333 30.59 -4.61 3.82
C GLN A 333 30.59 -4.71 5.35
N LYS A 334 31.73 -5.00 5.96
CA LYS A 334 31.87 -5.08 7.43
C LYS A 334 31.56 -3.74 8.09
N GLU A 335 32.11 -2.67 7.57
CA GLU A 335 31.87 -1.32 8.13
C GLU A 335 30.41 -0.87 7.92
N PHE A 336 29.80 -1.20 6.78
CA PHE A 336 28.37 -0.94 6.56
C PHE A 336 27.51 -1.70 7.57
N MET A 337 27.76 -3.00 7.80
CA MET A 337 27.01 -3.78 8.80
C MET A 337 27.12 -3.20 10.21
N LYS A 338 28.33 -2.80 10.62
CA LYS A 338 28.55 -2.16 11.93
C LYS A 338 27.77 -0.84 12.04
N TRP A 339 27.90 0.01 11.03
CA TRP A 339 27.22 1.29 10.99
C TRP A 339 25.70 1.11 10.98
N PHE A 340 25.17 0.25 10.12
CA PHE A 340 23.72 0.05 9.98
C PHE A 340 23.11 -0.55 11.25
N ASN A 341 23.78 -1.49 11.92
CA ASN A 341 23.32 -2.00 13.21
C ASN A 341 23.28 -0.90 14.28
N ALA A 342 24.29 -0.05 14.33
CA ALA A 342 24.31 1.09 15.26
C ALA A 342 23.21 2.11 14.94
N GLU A 343 22.91 2.34 13.65
CA GLU A 343 21.87 3.26 13.22
C GLU A 343 20.46 2.77 13.55
N ARG A 344 20.21 1.47 13.39
CA ARG A 344 18.93 0.82 13.78
C ARG A 344 18.64 0.88 15.28
N LEU A 345 19.63 1.09 16.12
CA LEU A 345 19.44 1.33 17.56
C LEU A 345 18.94 2.76 17.85
N LYS A 346 19.16 3.71 16.93
CA LYS A 346 18.77 5.11 17.11
C LYS A 346 17.37 5.38 16.53
N THR A 347 17.04 4.73 15.42
CA THR A 347 15.79 4.93 14.70
C THR A 347 15.34 3.66 14.00
N ILE A 348 14.03 3.56 13.74
CA ILE A 348 13.48 2.43 12.99
C ILE A 348 13.86 2.59 11.52
N CYS A 349 14.82 1.76 11.06
CA CYS A 349 15.16 1.59 9.66
C CYS A 349 14.73 0.19 9.22
N THR A 350 13.58 0.08 8.56
CA THR A 350 13.03 -1.20 8.11
C THR A 350 13.85 -1.77 6.96
N PHE A 351 14.36 -0.89 6.09
CA PHE A 351 15.11 -1.26 4.90
C PHE A 351 16.52 -0.67 4.89
N PRO A 352 17.48 -1.29 4.23
CA PRO A 352 17.37 -2.50 3.42
C PRO A 352 17.23 -3.78 4.27
N VAL A 353 16.61 -4.82 3.67
CA VAL A 353 16.80 -6.19 4.13
C VAL A 353 18.13 -6.66 3.58
N ASN A 354 18.99 -7.14 4.46
CA ASN A 354 20.32 -7.61 4.10
C ASN A 354 20.29 -9.12 3.84
N ILE A 355 20.84 -9.55 2.72
CA ILE A 355 20.89 -10.94 2.30
C ILE A 355 22.37 -11.33 2.22
N SER A 356 22.76 -12.39 2.95
CA SER A 356 24.08 -12.99 2.81
C SER A 356 24.04 -14.04 1.71
N ALA A 357 24.93 -13.92 0.74
CA ALA A 357 25.18 -14.91 -0.29
C ALA A 357 26.53 -15.59 0.05
N ALA A 358 26.46 -16.89 0.32
CA ALA A 358 27.59 -17.74 0.67
C ALA A 358 27.54 -19.05 -0.11
#